data_453746379c0e22195dd6eca0e8360589
#
_entry.id   453746379c0e22195dd6eca0e8360589
#
_cell.length_a   1.000
_cell.length_b   1.000
_cell.length_c   1.000
_cell.angle_alpha   90.00
_cell.angle_beta   90.00
_cell.angle_gamma   90.00
#
_symmetry.space_group_name_H-M   'P 1'
#
loop_
_entity.id
_entity.type
_entity.pdbx_description
1 polymer ?
#
loop_
_entity_poly.entity_id
_entity_poly.type
_entity_poly.pdbx_seq_one_letter_code
_entity_poly.pdbx_strand_id
1 'polypeptide(L)'
;MTARGARPGERDSVGPVTDAPRLELLPAVDVVDGRAVQLVQGVAGSGGEFGDPWEAAKAWQDQGAEWLHLVDLDAAFGRGSNHELLADIVGRLDLKVELSGGIRDQASLERALATGCRRVNIGTAALEDPEWTRRAIAEVGDRVAIGLDVRGTTLAARGWTKDGGDLWETLARLDAEGCARYVVTDVNKDGMMAGANVDLLRQVCAATDRPVVASGGVSTLDDIVAIRGLVAEGVEGAIVGSALYKGAFTLPEALDAAGRPSRRR
;
A
#
# COMPACT_ATOMS: atom_id res chain seq x y z
N MET A 1 -28.65 -54.66 -42.09
CA MET A 1 -28.84 -53.20 -41.79
C MET A 1 -28.32 -52.97 -40.37
N THR A 2 -27.12 -52.47 -40.26
CA THR A 2 -26.39 -52.32 -39.01
C THR A 2 -26.52 -50.87 -38.50
N ALA A 3 -27.13 -50.71 -37.36
CA ALA A 3 -27.20 -49.43 -36.66
C ALA A 3 -25.91 -49.18 -35.89
N ARG A 4 -25.18 -48.09 -36.22
CA ARG A 4 -24.02 -47.59 -35.45
C ARG A 4 -24.52 -46.85 -34.23
N GLY A 5 -24.07 -47.33 -33.06
CA GLY A 5 -24.23 -46.66 -31.78
C GLY A 5 -23.37 -45.39 -31.69
N ALA A 6 -23.97 -44.31 -31.31
CA ALA A 6 -23.28 -43.05 -30.94
C ALA A 6 -22.62 -43.18 -29.58
N ARG A 7 -21.34 -42.78 -29.48
CA ARG A 7 -20.62 -42.68 -28.20
C ARG A 7 -21.12 -41.43 -27.43
N PRO A 8 -21.33 -41.51 -26.10
CA PRO A 8 -21.59 -40.32 -25.29
C PRO A 8 -20.35 -39.47 -25.20
N GLY A 9 -20.49 -38.16 -25.44
CA GLY A 9 -19.42 -37.20 -25.34
C GLY A 9 -18.93 -37.08 -23.87
N GLU A 10 -17.63 -37.11 -23.70
CA GLU A 10 -16.92 -36.67 -22.50
C GLU A 10 -17.28 -35.21 -22.26
N ARG A 11 -18.00 -34.96 -21.18
CA ARG A 11 -18.13 -33.61 -20.63
C ARG A 11 -16.86 -33.33 -19.84
N ASP A 12 -16.02 -32.45 -20.37
CA ASP A 12 -14.95 -31.83 -19.61
C ASP A 12 -15.57 -31.15 -18.37
N SER A 13 -15.39 -31.77 -17.23
CA SER A 13 -15.71 -31.16 -15.94
C SER A 13 -14.63 -30.11 -15.67
N VAL A 14 -14.88 -28.89 -16.10
CA VAL A 14 -14.18 -27.72 -15.55
C VAL A 14 -14.58 -27.64 -14.08
N GLY A 15 -13.72 -28.16 -13.20
CA GLY A 15 -13.88 -28.00 -11.76
C GLY A 15 -13.96 -26.52 -11.41
N PRO A 16 -14.57 -26.15 -10.28
CA PRO A 16 -14.64 -24.77 -9.85
C PRO A 16 -13.22 -24.20 -9.80
N VAL A 17 -12.98 -23.13 -10.57
CA VAL A 17 -11.81 -22.29 -10.38
C VAL A 17 -11.97 -21.71 -8.99
N THR A 18 -11.33 -22.31 -7.99
CA THR A 18 -11.22 -21.69 -6.69
C THR A 18 -10.40 -20.43 -6.91
N ASP A 19 -11.05 -19.28 -6.85
CA ASP A 19 -10.37 -17.98 -6.84
C ASP A 19 -9.43 -18.00 -5.63
N ALA A 20 -8.16 -18.30 -5.89
CA ALA A 20 -7.15 -18.26 -4.85
C ALA A 20 -7.08 -16.82 -4.31
N PRO A 21 -6.98 -16.63 -2.99
CA PRO A 21 -6.93 -15.29 -2.41
C PRO A 21 -5.86 -14.47 -3.11
N ARG A 22 -6.24 -13.26 -3.53
CA ARG A 22 -5.38 -12.33 -4.24
C ARG A 22 -5.00 -11.17 -3.33
N LEU A 23 -3.70 -10.89 -3.25
CA LEU A 23 -3.15 -9.74 -2.56
C LEU A 23 -2.95 -8.59 -3.55
N GLU A 24 -3.43 -7.38 -3.25
CA GLU A 24 -3.10 -6.17 -4.04
C GLU A 24 -1.66 -5.75 -3.77
N LEU A 25 -0.88 -5.49 -4.82
CA LEU A 25 0.46 -4.93 -4.67
C LEU A 25 0.47 -3.46 -5.07
N LEU A 26 1.06 -2.64 -4.21
CA LEU A 26 1.26 -1.21 -4.40
C LEU A 26 2.78 -0.95 -4.49
N PRO A 27 3.40 -0.97 -5.68
CA PRO A 27 4.76 -0.46 -5.82
C PRO A 27 4.84 0.97 -5.27
N ALA A 28 5.91 1.28 -4.53
CA ALA A 28 6.09 2.61 -3.95
C ALA A 28 6.93 3.51 -4.86
N VAL A 29 6.57 4.79 -4.92
CA VAL A 29 7.39 5.88 -5.48
C VAL A 29 7.41 7.02 -4.47
N ASP A 30 8.54 7.21 -3.83
CA ASP A 30 8.77 8.28 -2.88
C ASP A 30 9.47 9.44 -3.57
N VAL A 31 9.01 10.67 -3.34
CA VAL A 31 9.52 11.87 -4.04
C VAL A 31 10.11 12.86 -3.06
N VAL A 32 11.38 13.25 -3.30
CA VAL A 32 12.10 14.34 -2.63
C VAL A 32 12.72 15.25 -3.69
N ASP A 33 12.55 16.55 -3.58
CA ASP A 33 13.11 17.55 -4.50
C ASP A 33 12.85 17.21 -5.99
N GLY A 34 11.66 16.70 -6.30
CA GLY A 34 11.26 16.29 -7.65
C GLY A 34 11.94 15.02 -8.16
N ARG A 35 12.56 14.23 -7.31
CA ARG A 35 13.27 12.98 -7.63
C ARG A 35 12.66 11.78 -6.95
N ALA A 36 12.62 10.65 -7.65
CA ALA A 36 12.29 9.38 -7.04
C ALA A 36 13.44 8.91 -6.16
N VAL A 37 13.13 8.60 -4.90
CA VAL A 37 14.11 8.17 -3.90
C VAL A 37 13.63 6.92 -3.17
N GLN A 38 14.54 6.31 -2.43
CA GLN A 38 14.20 5.31 -1.43
C GLN A 38 14.80 5.74 -0.11
N LEU A 39 14.02 5.64 0.96
CA LEU A 39 14.52 5.85 2.31
C LEU A 39 14.81 4.52 3.01
N VAL A 40 15.74 4.52 3.94
CA VAL A 40 15.95 3.43 4.90
C VAL A 40 15.47 3.92 6.25
N GLN A 41 14.48 3.24 6.83
CA GLN A 41 13.84 3.60 8.10
C GLN A 41 13.39 5.07 8.16
N GLY A 42 12.88 5.60 7.05
CA GLY A 42 12.38 6.98 6.97
C GLY A 42 13.45 8.07 7.09
N VAL A 43 14.74 7.73 7.12
CA VAL A 43 15.83 8.70 7.28
C VAL A 43 16.11 9.40 5.96
N ALA A 44 15.96 10.72 5.93
CA ALA A 44 16.24 11.53 4.75
C ALA A 44 17.70 11.37 4.29
N GLY A 45 17.89 11.06 2.98
CA GLY A 45 19.23 10.90 2.39
C GLY A 45 19.92 9.57 2.69
N SER A 46 19.25 8.62 3.34
CA SER A 46 19.83 7.33 3.71
C SER A 46 19.79 6.27 2.60
N GLY A 47 19.03 6.52 1.53
CA GLY A 47 18.81 5.56 0.46
C GLY A 47 19.34 6.02 -0.90
N GLY A 48 18.93 5.31 -1.96
CA GLY A 48 19.28 5.62 -3.35
C GLY A 48 18.36 6.64 -3.99
N GLU A 49 18.87 7.33 -5.01
CA GLU A 49 18.10 8.13 -5.95
C GLU A 49 17.83 7.29 -7.21
N PHE A 50 16.59 7.31 -7.71
CA PHE A 50 16.14 6.48 -8.84
C PHE A 50 15.63 7.31 -10.02
N GLY A 51 16.01 8.57 -10.09
CA GLY A 51 15.75 9.45 -11.24
C GLY A 51 14.38 10.10 -11.24
N ASP A 52 13.76 10.13 -12.41
CA ASP A 52 12.48 10.81 -12.63
C ASP A 52 11.32 10.01 -12.02
N PRO A 53 10.47 10.60 -11.15
CA PRO A 53 9.33 9.92 -10.54
C PRO A 53 8.28 9.45 -11.56
N TRP A 54 8.09 10.18 -12.66
CA TRP A 54 7.20 9.76 -13.73
C TRP A 54 7.70 8.47 -14.40
N GLU A 55 8.99 8.42 -14.74
CA GLU A 55 9.58 7.23 -15.37
C GLU A 55 9.49 6.01 -14.43
N ALA A 56 9.70 6.22 -13.12
CA ALA A 56 9.55 5.15 -12.13
C ALA A 56 8.09 4.66 -12.06
N ALA A 57 7.12 5.57 -11.93
CA ALA A 57 5.70 5.23 -11.87
C ALA A 57 5.21 4.55 -13.16
N LYS A 58 5.63 5.07 -14.33
CA LYS A 58 5.33 4.48 -15.63
C LYS A 58 5.92 3.09 -15.79
N ALA A 59 7.13 2.87 -15.33
CA ALA A 59 7.77 1.55 -15.38
C ALA A 59 6.99 0.50 -14.56
N TRP A 60 6.42 0.87 -13.42
CA TRP A 60 5.54 -0.03 -12.66
C TRP A 60 4.23 -0.31 -13.39
N GLN A 61 3.61 0.72 -13.97
CA GLN A 61 2.42 0.53 -14.80
C GLN A 61 2.67 -0.41 -15.97
N ASP A 62 3.77 -0.22 -16.72
CA ASP A 62 4.14 -1.02 -17.89
C ASP A 62 4.42 -2.50 -17.49
N GLN A 63 4.89 -2.74 -16.28
CA GLN A 63 5.08 -4.07 -15.71
C GLN A 63 3.79 -4.68 -15.15
N GLY A 64 2.68 -3.95 -15.18
CA GLY A 64 1.35 -4.45 -14.88
C GLY A 64 0.87 -4.17 -13.46
N ALA A 65 1.41 -3.17 -12.77
CA ALA A 65 0.81 -2.65 -11.55
C ALA A 65 -0.66 -2.25 -11.80
N GLU A 66 -1.52 -2.47 -10.81
CA GLU A 66 -2.89 -1.95 -10.79
C GLU A 66 -3.04 -0.82 -9.78
N TRP A 67 -2.11 -0.74 -8.84
CA TRP A 67 -1.98 0.28 -7.83
C TRP A 67 -0.57 0.85 -7.80
N LEU A 68 -0.47 2.07 -7.31
CA LEU A 68 0.78 2.74 -6.96
C LEU A 68 0.62 3.41 -5.59
N HIS A 69 1.61 3.29 -4.72
CA HIS A 69 1.76 4.13 -3.53
C HIS A 69 2.72 5.26 -3.85
N LEU A 70 2.20 6.51 -3.89
CA LEU A 70 2.96 7.70 -4.30
C LEU A 70 3.08 8.65 -3.11
N VAL A 71 4.30 9.04 -2.74
CA VAL A 71 4.57 9.78 -1.50
C VAL A 71 5.28 11.10 -1.77
N ASP A 72 4.70 12.21 -1.27
CA ASP A 72 5.39 13.50 -1.17
C ASP A 72 6.18 13.58 0.14
N LEU A 73 7.44 13.22 0.11
CA LEU A 73 8.29 13.25 1.30
C LEU A 73 8.66 14.66 1.76
N ASP A 74 8.76 15.65 0.84
CA ASP A 74 9.00 17.02 1.23
C ASP A 74 7.83 17.60 2.02
N ALA A 75 6.60 17.30 1.59
CA ALA A 75 5.41 17.67 2.33
C ALA A 75 5.31 16.89 3.65
N ALA A 76 5.66 15.60 3.68
CA ALA A 76 5.66 14.79 4.89
C ALA A 76 6.61 15.34 5.96
N PHE A 77 7.81 15.77 5.55
CA PHE A 77 8.80 16.37 6.44
C PHE A 77 8.66 17.87 6.66
N GLY A 78 7.67 18.53 6.01
CA GLY A 78 7.44 19.97 6.12
C GLY A 78 8.57 20.84 5.51
N ARG A 79 9.24 20.34 4.47
CA ARG A 79 10.36 21.00 3.80
C ARG A 79 10.02 21.57 2.42
N GLY A 80 8.79 21.41 1.98
CA GLY A 80 8.32 21.84 0.67
C GLY A 80 7.11 21.04 0.23
N SER A 81 6.89 20.95 -1.08
CA SER A 81 5.84 20.12 -1.67
C SER A 81 6.17 19.81 -3.14
N ASN A 82 5.89 18.59 -3.55
CA ASN A 82 5.94 18.15 -4.95
C ASN A 82 4.53 18.06 -5.57
N HIS A 83 3.54 18.73 -4.98
CA HIS A 83 2.12 18.54 -5.30
C HIS A 83 1.81 18.62 -6.80
N GLU A 84 2.34 19.63 -7.51
CA GLU A 84 2.09 19.81 -8.95
C GLU A 84 2.66 18.64 -9.77
N LEU A 85 3.87 18.17 -9.42
CA LEU A 85 4.49 17.01 -10.04
C LEU A 85 3.67 15.74 -9.79
N LEU A 86 3.23 15.52 -8.54
CA LEU A 86 2.44 14.35 -8.19
C LEU A 86 1.06 14.39 -8.87
N ALA A 87 0.44 15.56 -8.99
CA ALA A 87 -0.80 15.75 -9.74
C ALA A 87 -0.65 15.41 -11.23
N ASP A 88 0.44 15.85 -11.87
CA ASP A 88 0.76 15.47 -13.24
C ASP A 88 0.94 13.96 -13.39
N ILE A 89 1.70 13.34 -12.50
CA ILE A 89 1.91 11.87 -12.50
C ILE A 89 0.57 11.14 -12.38
N VAL A 90 -0.26 11.49 -11.40
CA VAL A 90 -1.57 10.86 -11.18
C VAL A 90 -2.47 11.02 -12.41
N GLY A 91 -2.49 12.22 -13.02
CA GLY A 91 -3.32 12.51 -14.19
C GLY A 91 -2.93 11.75 -15.45
N ARG A 92 -1.69 11.27 -15.54
CA ARG A 92 -1.15 10.53 -16.70
C ARG A 92 -1.16 9.02 -16.56
N LEU A 93 -1.30 8.50 -15.33
CA LEU A 93 -1.34 7.08 -15.06
C LEU A 93 -2.72 6.48 -15.31
N ASP A 94 -2.74 5.29 -15.88
CA ASP A 94 -3.94 4.46 -16.03
C ASP A 94 -3.93 3.33 -14.98
N LEU A 95 -3.81 3.71 -13.70
CA LEU A 95 -3.86 2.82 -12.55
C LEU A 95 -4.38 3.57 -11.31
N LYS A 96 -4.68 2.83 -10.26
CA LYS A 96 -5.16 3.41 -9.01
C LYS A 96 -3.97 3.94 -8.21
N VAL A 97 -4.04 5.19 -7.75
CA VAL A 97 -3.00 5.78 -6.92
C VAL A 97 -3.50 5.98 -5.49
N GLU A 98 -2.72 5.49 -4.53
CA GLU A 98 -2.79 5.88 -3.13
C GLU A 98 -1.74 6.98 -2.90
N LEU A 99 -2.22 8.20 -2.60
CA LEU A 99 -1.36 9.36 -2.40
C LEU A 99 -1.10 9.58 -0.90
N SER A 100 0.15 9.76 -0.54
CA SER A 100 0.62 9.94 0.82
C SER A 100 1.57 11.14 0.93
N GLY A 101 1.81 11.60 2.16
CA GLY A 101 2.75 12.66 2.48
C GLY A 101 2.10 14.03 2.64
N GLY A 102 2.29 14.64 3.80
CA GLY A 102 1.90 16.03 4.08
C GLY A 102 0.40 16.32 4.20
N ILE A 103 -0.47 15.31 4.23
CA ILE A 103 -1.92 15.48 4.40
C ILE A 103 -2.23 15.65 5.89
N ARG A 104 -2.50 16.89 6.32
CA ARG A 104 -2.62 17.22 7.75
C ARG A 104 -3.72 18.23 8.11
N ASP A 105 -4.42 18.74 7.11
CA ASP A 105 -5.51 19.70 7.25
C ASP A 105 -6.46 19.60 6.05
N GLN A 106 -7.60 20.29 6.12
CA GLN A 106 -8.61 20.28 5.09
C GLN A 106 -8.04 20.70 3.71
N ALA A 107 -7.22 21.75 3.69
CA ALA A 107 -6.67 22.28 2.44
C ALA A 107 -5.70 21.28 1.76
N SER A 108 -4.86 20.58 2.54
CA SER A 108 -3.98 19.54 2.01
C SER A 108 -4.75 18.28 1.57
N LEU A 109 -5.82 17.92 2.26
CA LEU A 109 -6.71 16.83 1.88
C LEU A 109 -7.41 17.13 0.55
N GLU A 110 -8.02 18.31 0.41
CA GLU A 110 -8.68 18.74 -0.82
C GLU A 110 -7.72 18.78 -2.00
N ARG A 111 -6.52 19.32 -1.83
CA ARG A 111 -5.48 19.31 -2.87
C ARG A 111 -5.10 17.90 -3.28
N ALA A 112 -4.89 17.00 -2.33
CA ALA A 112 -4.55 15.60 -2.62
C ALA A 112 -5.68 14.92 -3.41
N LEU A 113 -6.93 15.08 -2.99
CA LEU A 113 -8.10 14.51 -3.66
C LEU A 113 -8.32 15.10 -5.07
N ALA A 114 -8.00 16.39 -5.27
CA ALA A 114 -8.11 17.08 -6.56
C ALA A 114 -7.14 16.54 -7.61
N THR A 115 -6.07 15.83 -7.25
CA THR A 115 -5.18 15.14 -8.19
C THR A 115 -5.88 14.04 -8.98
N GLY A 116 -7.03 13.54 -8.51
CA GLY A 116 -7.72 12.39 -9.05
C GLY A 116 -7.23 11.04 -8.50
N CYS A 117 -6.36 11.03 -7.48
CA CYS A 117 -5.93 9.79 -6.82
C CYS A 117 -7.13 8.97 -6.34
N ARG A 118 -6.99 7.64 -6.29
CA ARG A 118 -8.07 6.76 -5.85
C ARG A 118 -8.33 6.88 -4.35
N ARG A 119 -7.27 7.05 -3.55
CA ARG A 119 -7.35 7.26 -2.10
C ARG A 119 -6.15 8.04 -1.58
N VAL A 120 -6.29 8.60 -0.41
CA VAL A 120 -5.25 9.30 0.35
C VAL A 120 -4.89 8.50 1.58
N ASN A 121 -3.61 8.54 1.98
CA ASN A 121 -3.14 7.94 3.22
C ASN A 121 -2.75 9.06 4.20
N ILE A 122 -3.46 9.15 5.32
CA ILE A 122 -3.25 10.14 6.39
C ILE A 122 -2.45 9.47 7.51
N GLY A 123 -1.23 9.92 7.74
CA GLY A 123 -0.36 9.39 8.80
C GLY A 123 -0.44 10.23 10.09
N THR A 124 0.62 10.98 10.38
CA THR A 124 0.80 11.77 11.62
C THR A 124 -0.41 12.58 12.06
N ALA A 125 -1.15 13.18 11.12
CA ALA A 125 -2.33 13.99 11.47
C ALA A 125 -3.44 13.17 12.13
N ALA A 126 -3.57 11.90 11.82
CA ALA A 126 -4.53 11.00 12.46
C ALA A 126 -4.26 10.81 13.97
N LEU A 127 -3.03 11.04 14.38
CA LEU A 127 -2.58 10.94 15.78
C LEU A 127 -2.60 12.31 16.48
N GLU A 128 -2.24 13.38 15.75
CA GLU A 128 -2.08 14.73 16.32
C GLU A 128 -3.37 15.57 16.32
N ASP A 129 -4.29 15.34 15.35
CA ASP A 129 -5.60 16.01 15.28
C ASP A 129 -6.74 15.00 15.05
N PRO A 130 -7.15 14.27 16.10
CA PRO A 130 -8.23 13.30 16.03
C PRO A 130 -9.57 13.91 15.55
N GLU A 131 -9.88 15.13 15.96
CA GLU A 131 -11.13 15.79 15.59
C GLU A 131 -11.21 16.11 14.09
N TRP A 132 -10.12 16.60 13.51
CA TRP A 132 -10.05 16.80 12.07
C TRP A 132 -10.11 15.47 11.34
N THR A 133 -9.36 14.47 11.81
CA THR A 133 -9.32 13.12 11.20
C THR A 133 -10.71 12.49 11.16
N ARG A 134 -11.46 12.58 12.25
CA ARG A 134 -12.85 12.09 12.31
C ARG A 134 -13.74 12.77 11.26
N ARG A 135 -13.59 14.09 11.06
CA ARG A 135 -14.33 14.81 10.01
C ARG A 135 -13.90 14.36 8.62
N ALA A 136 -12.60 14.22 8.36
CA ALA A 136 -12.07 13.75 7.08
C ALA A 136 -12.57 12.34 6.73
N ILE A 137 -12.58 11.41 7.70
CA ILE A 137 -13.15 10.06 7.53
C ILE A 137 -14.63 10.15 7.17
N ALA A 138 -15.42 10.94 7.89
CA ALA A 138 -16.85 11.07 7.65
C ALA A 138 -17.18 11.71 6.28
N GLU A 139 -16.38 12.66 5.82
CA GLU A 139 -16.58 13.40 4.57
C GLU A 139 -16.14 12.58 3.35
N VAL A 140 -14.99 11.91 3.44
CA VAL A 140 -14.31 11.30 2.29
C VAL A 140 -14.57 9.80 2.18
N GLY A 141 -14.86 9.14 3.29
CA GLY A 141 -15.26 7.74 3.35
C GLY A 141 -14.16 6.78 2.89
N ASP A 142 -14.48 5.92 1.92
CA ASP A 142 -13.61 4.83 1.43
C ASP A 142 -12.33 5.31 0.72
N ARG A 143 -12.23 6.60 0.45
CA ARG A 143 -11.05 7.22 -0.13
C ARG A 143 -10.01 7.65 0.91
N VAL A 144 -10.25 7.42 2.20
CA VAL A 144 -9.26 7.64 3.27
C VAL A 144 -8.70 6.30 3.73
N ALA A 145 -7.38 6.19 3.76
CA ALA A 145 -6.63 5.23 4.54
C ALA A 145 -5.94 5.94 5.69
N ILE A 146 -5.78 5.29 6.83
CA ILE A 146 -4.98 5.81 7.95
C ILE A 146 -3.69 5.01 8.04
N GLY A 147 -2.56 5.73 7.97
CA GLY A 147 -1.23 5.19 8.15
C GLY A 147 -0.91 5.02 9.64
N LEU A 148 -0.61 3.80 10.03
CA LEU A 148 -0.20 3.40 11.37
C LEU A 148 1.26 2.91 11.30
N ASP A 149 2.18 3.79 11.63
CA ASP A 149 3.61 3.47 11.67
C ASP A 149 3.94 2.93 13.07
N VAL A 150 4.29 1.64 13.16
CA VAL A 150 4.34 0.89 14.41
C VAL A 150 5.77 0.56 14.81
N ARG A 151 6.12 0.82 16.07
CA ARG A 151 7.34 0.35 16.72
C ARG A 151 6.97 -0.47 17.95
N GLY A 152 6.95 -1.81 17.79
CA GLY A 152 6.37 -2.69 18.82
C GLY A 152 4.86 -2.53 18.88
N THR A 153 4.34 -1.90 19.92
CA THR A 153 2.92 -1.52 20.08
C THR A 153 2.72 -0.01 20.17
N THR A 154 3.78 0.77 20.02
CA THR A 154 3.73 2.23 20.04
C THR A 154 3.69 2.76 18.62
N LEU A 155 2.81 3.71 18.37
CA LEU A 155 2.75 4.42 17.09
C LEU A 155 3.84 5.48 17.03
N ALA A 156 4.41 5.66 15.85
CA ALA A 156 5.40 6.67 15.54
C ALA A 156 4.76 7.80 14.73
N ALA A 157 5.12 9.04 15.04
CA ALA A 157 4.65 10.24 14.39
C ALA A 157 5.80 11.10 13.90
N ARG A 158 5.52 12.07 13.01
CA ARG A 158 6.47 13.07 12.49
C ARG A 158 7.76 12.47 11.92
N GLY A 159 7.61 11.60 10.93
CA GLY A 159 8.76 10.89 10.34
C GLY A 159 9.47 10.01 11.39
N TRP A 160 8.67 9.41 12.29
CA TRP A 160 9.10 8.43 13.31
C TRP A 160 9.97 9.00 14.44
N THR A 161 9.97 10.33 14.61
CA THR A 161 10.76 11.03 15.63
C THR A 161 10.03 11.24 16.95
N LYS A 162 8.71 11.03 16.98
CA LYS A 162 7.85 11.19 18.16
C LYS A 162 6.99 9.96 18.38
N ASP A 163 6.66 9.71 19.65
CA ASP A 163 5.66 8.73 20.02
C ASP A 163 4.25 9.28 19.70
N GLY A 164 3.44 8.46 19.04
CA GLY A 164 2.08 8.76 18.59
C GLY A 164 0.97 8.10 19.41
N GLY A 165 1.33 7.43 20.53
CA GLY A 165 0.40 6.74 21.41
C GLY A 165 0.38 5.21 21.20
N ASP A 166 -0.56 4.56 21.88
CA ASP A 166 -0.75 3.11 21.79
C ASP A 166 -1.50 2.73 20.51
N LEU A 167 -1.02 1.67 19.84
CA LEU A 167 -1.61 1.15 18.61
C LEU A 167 -3.06 0.70 18.80
N TRP A 168 -3.32 -0.04 19.87
CA TRP A 168 -4.63 -0.68 20.05
C TRP A 168 -5.72 0.31 20.45
N GLU A 169 -5.39 1.28 21.29
CA GLU A 169 -6.28 2.37 21.66
C GLU A 169 -6.62 3.24 20.43
N THR A 170 -5.61 3.54 19.60
CA THR A 170 -5.79 4.32 18.37
C THR A 170 -6.64 3.58 17.36
N LEU A 171 -6.37 2.28 17.15
CA LEU A 171 -7.12 1.43 16.23
C LEU A 171 -8.61 1.37 16.63
N ALA A 172 -8.90 1.11 17.92
CA ALA A 172 -10.27 1.06 18.43
C ALA A 172 -11.01 2.40 18.25
N ARG A 173 -10.32 3.54 18.46
CA ARG A 173 -10.88 4.88 18.22
C ARG A 173 -11.23 5.08 16.74
N LEU A 174 -10.29 4.78 15.83
CA LEU A 174 -10.47 4.96 14.40
C LEU A 174 -11.57 4.04 13.83
N ASP A 175 -11.69 2.83 14.34
CA ASP A 175 -12.78 1.90 13.98
C ASP A 175 -14.14 2.50 14.39
N ALA A 176 -14.26 3.03 15.60
CA ALA A 176 -15.47 3.70 16.08
C ALA A 176 -15.82 4.97 15.26
N GLU A 177 -14.81 5.64 14.71
CA GLU A 177 -14.95 6.80 13.82
C GLU A 177 -15.31 6.39 12.37
N GLY A 178 -15.30 5.10 12.03
CA GLY A 178 -15.68 4.58 10.72
C GLY A 178 -14.56 4.61 9.68
N CYS A 179 -13.29 4.54 10.11
CA CYS A 179 -12.14 4.43 9.21
C CYS A 179 -12.35 3.29 8.19
N ALA A 180 -12.04 3.55 6.93
CA ALA A 180 -12.29 2.59 5.85
C ALA A 180 -11.21 1.52 5.73
N ARG A 181 -9.94 1.84 6.04
CA ARG A 181 -8.78 0.92 5.98
C ARG A 181 -7.56 1.48 6.69
N TYR A 182 -6.60 0.60 6.94
CA TYR A 182 -5.31 0.94 7.55
C TYR A 182 -4.14 0.58 6.64
N VAL A 183 -3.11 1.42 6.64
CA VAL A 183 -1.77 1.08 6.13
C VAL A 183 -0.88 0.88 7.35
N VAL A 184 -0.42 -0.34 7.59
CA VAL A 184 0.37 -0.70 8.78
C VAL A 184 1.82 -0.90 8.40
N THR A 185 2.69 -0.02 8.90
CA THR A 185 4.13 -0.05 8.66
C THR A 185 4.88 -0.50 9.92
N ASP A 186 5.65 -1.59 9.83
CA ASP A 186 6.65 -1.87 10.87
C ASP A 186 7.90 -1.03 10.63
N VAL A 187 8.05 0.04 11.43
CA VAL A 187 9.16 1.01 11.33
C VAL A 187 10.53 0.35 11.46
N ASN A 188 10.65 -0.70 12.26
CA ASN A 188 11.93 -1.39 12.47
C ASN A 188 12.35 -2.23 11.25
N LYS A 189 11.40 -2.58 10.39
CA LYS A 189 11.64 -3.41 9.20
C LYS A 189 11.65 -2.61 7.91
N ASP A 190 11.09 -1.38 7.91
CA ASP A 190 10.98 -0.60 6.69
C ASP A 190 12.35 -0.24 6.10
N GLY A 191 12.51 -0.49 4.79
CA GLY A 191 13.77 -0.29 4.06
C GLY A 191 14.89 -1.28 4.39
N MET A 192 14.74 -2.13 5.42
CA MET A 192 15.80 -3.00 5.94
C MET A 192 15.95 -4.34 5.20
N MET A 193 15.01 -4.71 4.34
CA MET A 193 15.00 -6.03 3.69
C MET A 193 15.05 -7.19 4.71
N ALA A 194 14.30 -7.06 5.81
CA ALA A 194 14.35 -7.98 6.95
C ALA A 194 13.13 -8.91 7.08
N GLY A 195 12.34 -9.01 6.01
CA GLY A 195 11.08 -9.75 5.96
C GLY A 195 9.91 -8.98 6.57
N ALA A 196 8.69 -9.23 6.09
CA ALA A 196 7.48 -8.61 6.60
C ALA A 196 7.16 -9.07 8.03
N ASN A 197 6.48 -8.23 8.81
CA ASN A 197 6.03 -8.57 10.15
C ASN A 197 4.63 -9.20 10.12
N VAL A 198 4.57 -10.46 9.71
CA VAL A 198 3.31 -11.23 9.57
C VAL A 198 2.55 -11.32 10.89
N ASP A 199 3.26 -11.42 12.03
CA ASP A 199 2.63 -11.52 13.34
C ASP A 199 1.95 -10.21 13.75
N LEU A 200 2.56 -9.06 13.48
CA LEU A 200 1.93 -7.74 13.68
C LEU A 200 0.67 -7.63 12.82
N LEU A 201 0.76 -7.97 11.53
CA LEU A 201 -0.39 -7.91 10.61
C LEU A 201 -1.54 -8.78 11.09
N ARG A 202 -1.26 -10.01 11.55
CA ARG A 202 -2.27 -10.91 12.10
C ARG A 202 -2.93 -10.33 13.36
N GLN A 203 -2.14 -9.73 14.26
CA GLN A 203 -2.67 -9.10 15.47
C GLN A 203 -3.57 -7.92 15.14
N VAL A 204 -3.17 -7.09 14.16
CA VAL A 204 -3.99 -5.95 13.71
C VAL A 204 -5.29 -6.45 13.07
N CYS A 205 -5.22 -7.41 12.15
CA CYS A 205 -6.42 -7.97 11.52
C CYS A 205 -7.37 -8.64 12.53
N ALA A 206 -6.84 -9.21 13.62
CA ALA A 206 -7.67 -9.76 14.70
C ALA A 206 -8.36 -8.69 15.57
N ALA A 207 -7.87 -7.43 15.53
CA ALA A 207 -8.39 -6.31 16.31
C ALA A 207 -9.34 -5.41 15.54
N THR A 208 -9.47 -5.57 14.21
CA THR A 208 -10.35 -4.75 13.36
C THR A 208 -10.97 -5.57 12.23
N ASP A 209 -12.19 -5.22 11.82
CA ASP A 209 -12.83 -5.76 10.61
C ASP A 209 -12.48 -4.95 9.34
N ARG A 210 -11.60 -3.94 9.46
CA ARG A 210 -11.23 -3.08 8.34
C ARG A 210 -10.09 -3.69 7.54
N PRO A 211 -10.08 -3.52 6.20
CA PRO A 211 -8.97 -3.94 5.37
C PRO A 211 -7.63 -3.36 5.83
N VAL A 212 -6.58 -4.17 5.80
CA VAL A 212 -5.23 -3.80 6.19
C VAL A 212 -4.29 -3.90 4.99
N VAL A 213 -3.52 -2.85 4.72
CA VAL A 213 -2.42 -2.85 3.77
C VAL A 213 -1.12 -2.98 4.55
N ALA A 214 -0.35 -4.02 4.24
CA ALA A 214 0.98 -4.23 4.82
C ALA A 214 1.99 -3.24 4.24
N SER A 215 2.85 -2.67 5.07
CA SER A 215 3.94 -1.80 4.64
C SER A 215 5.22 -2.09 5.42
N GLY A 216 6.35 -1.99 4.72
CA GLY A 216 7.67 -2.23 5.28
C GLY A 216 8.10 -3.70 5.36
N GLY A 217 9.39 -3.92 5.16
CA GLY A 217 10.06 -5.21 5.37
C GLY A 217 10.03 -6.21 4.23
N VAL A 218 9.10 -6.14 3.28
CA VAL A 218 9.06 -7.08 2.13
C VAL A 218 10.42 -7.13 1.44
N SER A 219 11.00 -8.33 1.35
CA SER A 219 12.36 -8.54 0.85
C SER A 219 12.48 -9.69 -0.16
N THR A 220 11.55 -10.63 -0.11
CA THR A 220 11.53 -11.83 -0.94
C THR A 220 10.11 -12.11 -1.47
N LEU A 221 10.00 -12.98 -2.47
CA LEU A 221 8.70 -13.48 -2.93
C LEU A 221 7.97 -14.28 -1.83
N ASP A 222 8.71 -14.96 -0.96
CA ASP A 222 8.13 -15.69 0.16
C ASP A 222 7.44 -14.76 1.17
N ASP A 223 7.94 -13.53 1.35
CA ASP A 223 7.24 -12.54 2.17
C ASP A 223 5.88 -12.17 1.55
N ILE A 224 5.81 -12.02 0.23
CA ILE A 224 4.56 -11.75 -0.48
C ILE A 224 3.58 -12.91 -0.32
N VAL A 225 4.06 -14.16 -0.46
CA VAL A 225 3.25 -15.36 -0.24
C VAL A 225 2.74 -15.43 1.20
N ALA A 226 3.59 -15.11 2.18
CA ALA A 226 3.22 -15.09 3.59
C ALA A 226 2.13 -14.04 3.89
N ILE A 227 2.27 -12.81 3.36
CA ILE A 227 1.26 -11.74 3.49
C ILE A 227 -0.04 -12.15 2.77
N ARG A 228 0.06 -12.74 1.58
CA ARG A 228 -1.12 -13.25 0.84
C ARG A 228 -1.88 -14.29 1.64
N GLY A 229 -1.19 -15.10 2.45
CA GLY A 229 -1.81 -16.05 3.36
C GLY A 229 -2.76 -15.41 4.39
N LEU A 230 -2.61 -14.10 4.64
CA LEU A 230 -3.44 -13.33 5.56
C LEU A 230 -4.65 -12.65 4.89
N VAL A 231 -4.86 -12.82 3.58
CA VAL A 231 -5.99 -12.18 2.88
C VAL A 231 -7.33 -12.60 3.48
N ALA A 232 -7.48 -13.86 3.86
CA ALA A 232 -8.68 -14.35 4.53
C ALA A 232 -8.85 -13.80 5.97
N GLU A 233 -7.77 -13.28 6.56
CA GLU A 233 -7.76 -12.67 7.89
C GLU A 233 -8.00 -11.16 7.86
N GLY A 234 -7.95 -10.51 6.67
CA GLY A 234 -8.26 -9.08 6.50
C GLY A 234 -7.17 -8.25 5.82
N VAL A 235 -6.03 -8.85 5.42
CA VAL A 235 -5.03 -8.11 4.62
C VAL A 235 -5.50 -7.98 3.18
N GLU A 236 -5.68 -6.74 2.69
CA GLU A 236 -6.08 -6.49 1.29
C GLU A 236 -4.90 -6.33 0.34
N GLY A 237 -3.77 -5.79 0.82
CA GLY A 237 -2.65 -5.45 -0.05
C GLY A 237 -1.31 -5.31 0.68
N ALA A 238 -0.26 -5.07 -0.12
CA ALA A 238 1.08 -4.80 0.39
C ALA A 238 1.77 -3.70 -0.42
N ILE A 239 2.36 -2.74 0.26
CA ILE A 239 3.26 -1.74 -0.33
C ILE A 239 4.65 -2.37 -0.46
N VAL A 240 5.22 -2.28 -1.66
CA VAL A 240 6.53 -2.86 -1.97
C VAL A 240 7.41 -1.78 -2.58
N GLY A 241 8.44 -1.36 -1.86
CA GLY A 241 9.41 -0.36 -2.30
C GLY A 241 10.78 -0.97 -2.53
N SER A 242 11.59 -1.02 -1.47
CA SER A 242 13.02 -1.37 -1.48
C SER A 242 13.36 -2.63 -2.28
N ALA A 243 12.58 -3.68 -2.16
CA ALA A 243 12.85 -4.95 -2.83
C ALA A 243 12.79 -4.83 -4.36
N LEU A 244 11.84 -4.05 -4.89
CA LEU A 244 11.70 -3.79 -6.33
C LEU A 244 12.87 -2.93 -6.84
N TYR A 245 13.20 -1.84 -6.15
CA TYR A 245 14.30 -0.94 -6.54
C TYR A 245 15.67 -1.62 -6.47
N LYS A 246 15.88 -2.53 -5.52
CA LYS A 246 17.12 -3.32 -5.38
C LYS A 246 17.16 -4.54 -6.32
N GLY A 247 16.10 -4.80 -7.06
CA GLY A 247 16.02 -5.95 -7.98
C GLY A 247 16.06 -7.30 -7.27
N ALA A 248 15.56 -7.38 -6.03
CA ALA A 248 15.44 -8.65 -5.32
C ALA A 248 14.50 -9.62 -6.05
N PHE A 249 13.51 -9.07 -6.72
CA PHE A 249 12.60 -9.72 -7.66
C PHE A 249 11.98 -8.67 -8.59
N THR A 250 11.40 -9.09 -9.68
CA THR A 250 10.66 -8.21 -10.60
C THR A 250 9.21 -8.04 -10.15
N LEU A 251 8.55 -6.94 -10.57
CA LEU A 251 7.13 -6.75 -10.26
C LEU A 251 6.24 -7.87 -10.86
N PRO A 252 6.45 -8.37 -12.09
CA PRO A 252 5.71 -9.53 -12.59
C PRO A 252 5.81 -10.78 -11.71
N GLU A 253 7.01 -11.11 -11.20
CA GLU A 253 7.19 -12.24 -10.26
C GLU A 253 6.44 -11.99 -8.94
N ALA A 254 6.47 -10.76 -8.44
CA ALA A 254 5.74 -10.37 -7.25
C ALA A 254 4.21 -10.49 -7.44
N LEU A 255 3.69 -10.06 -8.61
CA LEU A 255 2.27 -10.16 -8.95
C LEU A 255 1.82 -11.63 -9.06
N ASP A 256 2.65 -12.51 -9.60
CA ASP A 256 2.38 -13.95 -9.65
C ASP A 256 2.35 -14.54 -8.22
N ALA A 257 3.31 -14.19 -7.37
CA ALA A 257 3.33 -14.59 -5.95
C ALA A 257 2.11 -14.07 -5.17
N ALA A 258 1.63 -12.87 -5.51
CA ALA A 258 0.42 -12.25 -4.95
C ALA A 258 -0.89 -12.91 -5.42
N GLY A 259 -0.83 -13.92 -6.31
CA GLY A 259 -1.99 -14.65 -6.80
C GLY A 259 -2.66 -14.04 -8.03
N ARG A 260 -2.00 -13.14 -8.75
CA ARG A 260 -2.47 -12.70 -10.06
C ARG A 260 -2.24 -13.81 -11.07
N PRO A 261 -3.25 -14.27 -11.81
CA PRO A 261 -3.01 -15.25 -12.86
C PRO A 261 -2.08 -14.64 -13.91
N SER A 262 -0.94 -15.29 -14.17
CA SER A 262 -0.05 -14.88 -15.24
C SER A 262 -0.84 -14.84 -16.55
N ARG A 263 -0.83 -13.71 -17.25
CA ARG A 263 -1.32 -13.66 -18.62
C ARG A 263 -0.39 -14.56 -19.43
N ARG A 264 -0.78 -15.81 -19.67
CA ARG A 264 -0.07 -16.67 -20.63
C ARG A 264 -0.03 -15.91 -21.95
N ARG A 265 1.18 -15.61 -22.38
CA ARG A 265 1.45 -15.03 -23.71
C ARG A 265 1.10 -16.03 -24.80
#